data_92b5aa624571e2d0c87a8c94b802823d
#
_entry.id   92b5aa624571e2d0c87a8c94b802823d
#
_cell.length_a   1.000
_cell.length_b   1.000
_cell.length_c   1.000
_cell.angle_alpha   90.00
_cell.angle_beta   90.00
_cell.angle_gamma   90.00
#
_symmetry.space_group_name_H-M   'P 1'
#
loop_
_entity.id
_entity.type
_entity.pdbx_description
1 polymer ?
#
loop_
_entity_poly.entity_id
_entity_poly.type
_entity_poly.pdbx_seq_one_letter_code
_entity_poly.pdbx_strand_id
1 'polypeptide(L)'
;INSAINNGENAHYDESCSSTLASTFSNGGRNPESGVATTDLYGRCTRSHSGTSAAAPEAAGVFALTLEANPKLTWRDLQHLTVLTSSRNSLFDGRCRELPPLELEDIKRQLVSRQASCSHFEWQTNGVGLEYNHLFGFGVLDAAEMVLMAKVYKTAPPRFHCEAGTIEMPREIPASGEMVLTLRTDACTGSTTEVNFLEHVQAIVSLNSSRRGDTTLYLISPAGTPSMILSRRPKDDDAKDGFTNWPFMTTHTWGENPRGRWRLVVRFQPGKSTPKGHKYRGTLKKFTLMLHGTKEPPYRGIEPLQGHANSKLSVVESAHKRMANRR
;
A
#
# COMPACT_ATOMS: atom_id res chain seq x y z
N ILE A 1 1.10 7.13 6.87
CA ILE A 1 0.81 6.45 8.15
C ILE A 1 -0.70 6.34 8.31
N ASN A 2 -1.16 5.15 8.70
CA ASN A 2 -2.55 4.90 9.06
C ASN A 2 -2.66 4.55 10.56
N SER A 3 -3.87 4.27 11.04
CA SER A 3 -4.16 4.01 12.45
C SER A 3 -4.57 2.56 12.68
N ALA A 4 -4.10 2.00 13.79
CA ALA A 4 -4.64 0.78 14.40
C ALA A 4 -5.02 1.07 15.84
N ILE A 5 -5.98 0.34 16.39
CA ILE A 5 -6.27 0.41 17.82
C ILE A 5 -5.47 -0.64 18.59
N ASN A 6 -5.37 -0.47 19.90
CA ASN A 6 -4.48 -1.26 20.77
C ASN A 6 -4.75 -2.78 20.77
N ASN A 7 -5.93 -3.22 20.32
CA ASN A 7 -6.27 -4.63 20.16
C ASN A 7 -5.88 -5.22 18.79
N GLY A 8 -5.28 -4.41 17.90
CA GLY A 8 -4.88 -4.79 16.54
C GLY A 8 -5.94 -4.56 15.48
N GLU A 9 -7.13 -4.09 15.84
CA GLU A 9 -8.19 -3.77 14.88
C GLU A 9 -7.91 -2.44 14.16
N ASN A 10 -8.40 -2.30 12.94
CA ASN A 10 -8.37 -1.03 12.23
C ASN A 10 -9.29 0.01 12.88
N ALA A 11 -8.90 1.27 12.85
CA ALA A 11 -9.74 2.37 13.32
C ALA A 11 -10.97 2.56 12.40
N HIS A 12 -12.14 2.90 12.98
CA HIS A 12 -13.36 3.07 12.19
C HIS A 12 -13.32 4.23 11.19
N TYR A 13 -12.41 5.18 11.37
CA TYR A 13 -12.17 6.33 10.50
C TYR A 13 -10.97 6.13 9.55
N ASP A 14 -10.35 4.95 9.53
CA ASP A 14 -9.22 4.67 8.67
C ASP A 14 -9.62 4.70 7.19
N GLU A 15 -8.64 4.97 6.34
CA GLU A 15 -8.80 4.90 4.90
C GLU A 15 -7.82 3.88 4.31
N SER A 16 -8.35 3.01 3.46
CA SER A 16 -7.50 2.10 2.70
C SER A 16 -6.75 2.86 1.61
N CYS A 17 -5.44 2.68 1.55
CA CYS A 17 -4.59 3.35 0.58
C CYS A 17 -3.37 2.50 0.23
N SER A 18 -3.15 2.27 -1.06
CA SER A 18 -2.00 1.50 -1.56
C SER A 18 -0.64 2.18 -1.35
N SER A 19 -0.64 3.46 -0.98
CA SER A 19 0.60 4.20 -0.65
C SER A 19 0.94 4.20 0.84
N THR A 20 0.09 3.62 1.70
CA THR A 20 0.37 3.49 3.13
C THR A 20 1.59 2.60 3.35
N LEU A 21 2.63 3.12 4.02
CA LEU A 21 3.83 2.35 4.36
C LEU A 21 3.67 1.59 5.68
N ALA A 22 3.08 2.22 6.69
CA ALA A 22 2.91 1.63 8.00
C ALA A 22 1.76 2.29 8.78
N SER A 23 1.46 1.73 9.94
CA SER A 23 0.50 2.26 10.90
C SER A 23 1.14 2.49 12.26
N THR A 24 0.53 3.33 13.08
CA THR A 24 0.79 3.45 14.51
C THR A 24 -0.52 3.33 15.27
N PHE A 25 -0.44 3.29 16.60
CA PHE A 25 -1.64 3.16 17.41
C PHE A 25 -2.37 4.51 17.56
N SER A 26 -3.69 4.45 17.52
CA SER A 26 -4.56 5.58 17.83
C SER A 26 -5.90 5.09 18.38
N ASN A 27 -6.71 6.02 18.85
CA ASN A 27 -8.08 5.70 19.21
C ASN A 27 -8.92 5.45 17.93
N GLY A 28 -9.77 4.49 17.96
CA GLY A 28 -10.68 4.18 16.85
C GLY A 28 -11.67 3.10 17.21
N GLY A 29 -11.60 2.63 18.45
CA GLY A 29 -12.59 1.72 19.03
C GLY A 29 -13.90 2.43 19.39
N ARG A 30 -14.93 1.65 19.67
CA ARG A 30 -16.23 2.13 20.17
C ARG A 30 -16.13 2.61 21.62
N ASN A 31 -15.04 2.28 22.32
CA ASN A 31 -14.81 2.72 23.69
C ASN A 31 -14.03 4.04 23.70
N PRO A 32 -14.63 5.16 24.16
CA PRO A 32 -13.98 6.46 24.28
C PRO A 32 -12.79 6.47 25.26
N GLU A 33 -12.68 5.48 26.17
CA GLU A 33 -11.57 5.37 27.11
C GLU A 33 -10.26 4.86 26.48
N SER A 34 -10.28 4.42 25.23
CA SER A 34 -9.11 3.94 24.48
C SER A 34 -8.39 5.03 23.68
N GLY A 35 -8.48 6.29 24.10
CA GLY A 35 -7.82 7.43 23.46
C GLY A 35 -6.31 7.46 23.67
N VAL A 36 -5.61 8.20 22.80
CA VAL A 36 -4.18 8.49 22.95
C VAL A 36 -4.01 9.51 24.08
N ALA A 37 -3.11 9.19 25.02
CA ALA A 37 -2.72 10.10 26.08
C ALA A 37 -1.66 11.08 25.56
N THR A 38 -1.91 12.38 25.70
CA THR A 38 -1.01 13.44 25.24
C THR A 38 -1.25 14.75 25.98
N THR A 39 -0.42 15.75 25.68
CA THR A 39 -0.63 17.12 26.14
C THR A 39 -1.81 17.77 25.43
N ASP A 40 -2.51 18.66 26.12
CA ASP A 40 -3.67 19.40 25.62
C ASP A 40 -3.47 20.90 25.85
N LEU A 41 -4.45 21.68 25.44
CA LEU A 41 -4.46 23.14 25.61
C LEU A 41 -4.31 23.55 27.09
N TYR A 42 -3.75 24.71 27.32
CA TYR A 42 -3.60 25.35 28.64
C TYR A 42 -2.79 24.51 29.65
N GLY A 43 -1.80 23.77 29.18
CA GLY A 43 -0.92 22.97 30.04
C GLY A 43 -1.61 21.76 30.69
N ARG A 44 -2.71 21.30 30.13
CA ARG A 44 -3.45 20.10 30.57
C ARG A 44 -2.98 18.85 29.84
N CYS A 45 -3.45 17.70 30.29
CA CYS A 45 -3.32 16.41 29.59
C CYS A 45 -4.69 15.93 29.15
N THR A 46 -4.71 15.17 28.06
CA THR A 46 -5.90 14.43 27.59
C THR A 46 -5.61 12.96 27.47
N ARG A 47 -6.64 12.12 27.53
CA ARG A 47 -6.61 10.68 27.24
C ARG A 47 -7.59 10.30 26.12
N SER A 48 -8.13 11.29 25.44
CA SER A 48 -9.16 11.10 24.42
C SER A 48 -8.73 11.57 23.02
N HIS A 49 -7.41 11.83 22.82
CA HIS A 49 -6.92 12.23 21.50
C HIS A 49 -7.06 11.06 20.52
N SER A 50 -7.47 11.34 19.28
CA SER A 50 -7.82 10.32 18.28
C SER A 50 -7.55 10.77 16.86
N GLY A 51 -7.73 9.84 15.93
CA GLY A 51 -7.58 10.08 14.50
C GLY A 51 -6.22 9.67 13.95
N THR A 52 -6.13 9.60 12.64
CA THR A 52 -4.85 9.44 11.93
C THR A 52 -3.91 10.62 12.21
N SER A 53 -4.49 11.77 12.60
CA SER A 53 -3.75 12.94 13.09
C SER A 53 -3.05 12.72 14.44
N ALA A 54 -3.46 11.72 15.23
CA ALA A 54 -2.75 11.28 16.42
C ALA A 54 -1.69 10.22 16.10
N ALA A 55 -1.96 9.35 15.13
CA ALA A 55 -1.03 8.32 14.66
C ALA A 55 0.22 8.92 13.97
N ALA A 56 0.06 9.96 13.18
CA ALA A 56 1.17 10.57 12.44
C ALA A 56 2.29 11.15 13.34
N PRO A 57 2.01 11.90 14.42
CA PRO A 57 3.06 12.37 15.33
C PRO A 57 3.72 11.26 16.13
N GLU A 58 3.05 10.14 16.42
CA GLU A 58 3.72 8.96 17.00
C GLU A 58 4.78 8.43 16.04
N ALA A 59 4.46 8.29 14.75
CA ALA A 59 5.43 7.92 13.73
C ALA A 59 6.58 8.95 13.64
N ALA A 60 6.29 10.23 13.73
CA ALA A 60 7.31 11.29 13.75
C ALA A 60 8.25 11.15 14.95
N GLY A 61 7.74 10.77 16.12
CA GLY A 61 8.54 10.46 17.31
C GLY A 61 9.47 9.27 17.08
N VAL A 62 8.96 8.18 16.50
CA VAL A 62 9.79 7.00 16.14
C VAL A 62 10.89 7.39 15.14
N PHE A 63 10.57 8.21 14.14
CA PHE A 63 11.56 8.68 13.17
C PHE A 63 12.59 9.60 13.79
N ALA A 64 12.23 10.44 14.77
CA ALA A 64 13.16 11.28 15.51
C ALA A 64 14.18 10.42 16.29
N LEU A 65 13.73 9.39 17.02
CA LEU A 65 14.59 8.44 17.70
C LEU A 65 15.52 7.67 16.73
N THR A 66 14.99 7.33 15.56
CA THR A 66 15.75 6.66 14.51
C THR A 66 16.86 7.55 13.95
N LEU A 67 16.57 8.84 13.73
CA LEU A 67 17.55 9.84 13.28
C LEU A 67 18.57 10.18 14.38
N GLU A 68 18.19 10.16 15.66
CA GLU A 68 19.11 10.29 16.77
C GLU A 68 20.13 9.13 16.79
N ALA A 69 19.65 7.89 16.54
CA ALA A 69 20.51 6.70 16.47
C ALA A 69 21.46 6.73 15.26
N ASN A 70 21.06 7.34 14.15
CA ASN A 70 21.87 7.51 12.95
C ASN A 70 21.51 8.82 12.20
N PRO A 71 22.18 9.94 12.52
CA PRO A 71 21.90 11.24 11.90
C PRO A 71 22.24 11.35 10.40
N LYS A 72 22.87 10.33 9.83
CA LYS A 72 23.22 10.29 8.40
C LYS A 72 22.09 9.74 7.52
N LEU A 73 21.03 9.23 8.12
CA LEU A 73 19.89 8.71 7.39
C LEU A 73 19.19 9.80 6.58
N THR A 74 18.82 9.45 5.37
CA THR A 74 17.98 10.28 4.51
C THR A 74 16.49 9.98 4.74
N TRP A 75 15.59 10.83 4.23
CA TRP A 75 14.15 10.56 4.26
C TRP A 75 13.79 9.24 3.55
N ARG A 76 14.55 8.83 2.53
CA ARG A 76 14.37 7.53 1.86
C ARG A 76 14.78 6.37 2.74
N ASP A 77 15.91 6.50 3.45
CA ASP A 77 16.36 5.47 4.38
C ASP A 77 15.33 5.21 5.47
N LEU A 78 14.63 6.26 5.96
CA LEU A 78 13.50 6.10 6.88
C LEU A 78 12.35 5.30 6.26
N GLN A 79 12.06 5.48 4.98
CA GLN A 79 11.03 4.67 4.30
C GLN A 79 11.46 3.20 4.18
N HIS A 80 12.69 2.93 3.80
CA HIS A 80 13.23 1.58 3.76
C HIS A 80 13.22 0.91 5.14
N LEU A 81 13.66 1.62 6.17
CA LEU A 81 13.60 1.16 7.55
C LEU A 81 12.16 0.87 7.99
N THR A 82 11.22 1.75 7.66
CA THR A 82 9.79 1.54 7.92
C THR A 82 9.30 0.21 7.34
N VAL A 83 9.62 -0.07 6.08
CA VAL A 83 9.22 -1.32 5.42
C VAL A 83 9.82 -2.55 6.10
N LEU A 84 11.12 -2.48 6.45
CA LEU A 84 11.85 -3.61 7.00
C LEU A 84 11.52 -3.91 8.46
N THR A 85 11.16 -2.89 9.25
CA THR A 85 11.00 -3.02 10.71
C THR A 85 9.55 -2.99 11.18
N SER A 86 8.60 -2.56 10.34
CA SER A 86 7.18 -2.62 10.72
C SER A 86 6.73 -4.07 10.87
N SER A 87 5.88 -4.33 11.86
CA SER A 87 5.42 -5.67 12.21
C SER A 87 3.93 -5.87 11.88
N ARG A 88 3.60 -7.02 11.26
CA ARG A 88 2.20 -7.42 11.10
C ARG A 88 1.52 -7.60 12.44
N ASN A 89 2.21 -8.22 13.41
CA ASN A 89 1.68 -8.53 14.72
C ASN A 89 0.26 -9.16 14.63
N SER A 90 -0.67 -8.73 15.48
CA SER A 90 -2.08 -9.18 15.49
C SER A 90 -3.03 -8.22 14.76
N LEU A 91 -2.55 -7.46 13.78
CA LEU A 91 -3.36 -6.50 13.05
C LEU A 91 -4.38 -7.20 12.14
N PHE A 92 -5.64 -6.76 12.20
CA PHE A 92 -6.74 -7.31 11.42
C PHE A 92 -7.79 -6.23 11.09
N ASP A 93 -8.57 -6.46 10.00
CA ASP A 93 -9.75 -5.66 9.68
C ASP A 93 -10.95 -6.21 10.46
N GLY A 94 -11.51 -5.42 11.37
CA GLY A 94 -12.66 -5.78 12.20
C GLY A 94 -13.91 -6.14 11.39
N ARG A 95 -14.04 -5.57 10.19
CA ARG A 95 -15.17 -5.88 9.28
C ARG A 95 -15.10 -7.30 8.73
N CYS A 96 -13.92 -7.90 8.70
CA CYS A 96 -13.68 -9.24 8.16
C CYS A 96 -13.68 -10.33 9.25
N ARG A 97 -13.57 -9.95 10.52
CA ARG A 97 -13.56 -10.88 11.66
C ARG A 97 -14.96 -11.36 12.08
N GLU A 98 -15.99 -10.55 11.85
CA GLU A 98 -17.38 -10.86 12.19
C GLU A 98 -18.09 -11.63 11.06
N LEU A 99 -17.58 -12.79 10.69
CA LEU A 99 -18.35 -13.76 9.92
C LEU A 99 -18.96 -14.74 10.94
N PRO A 100 -20.27 -14.66 11.24
CA PRO A 100 -20.91 -15.64 12.08
C PRO A 100 -20.85 -17.03 11.41
N PRO A 101 -20.86 -18.13 12.17
CA PRO A 101 -21.00 -19.46 11.61
C PRO A 101 -22.35 -19.53 10.89
N LEU A 102 -22.33 -19.58 9.57
CA LEU A 102 -23.51 -19.57 8.70
C LEU A 102 -23.94 -20.99 8.33
N GLU A 103 -25.24 -21.23 8.27
CA GLU A 103 -25.83 -22.46 7.77
C GLU A 103 -25.60 -22.63 6.24
N LEU A 104 -25.50 -23.89 5.79
CA LEU A 104 -24.78 -24.32 4.59
C LEU A 104 -25.28 -23.77 3.23
N GLU A 105 -26.49 -23.32 3.08
CA GLU A 105 -27.06 -22.96 1.77
C GLU A 105 -27.04 -21.47 1.42
N ASP A 106 -27.17 -20.58 2.39
CA ASP A 106 -26.98 -19.13 2.20
C ASP A 106 -25.50 -18.74 2.06
N ILE A 107 -24.63 -19.65 2.47
CA ILE A 107 -23.18 -19.53 2.51
C ILE A 107 -22.59 -19.29 1.10
N LYS A 108 -23.02 -20.01 0.08
CA LYS A 108 -22.39 -19.93 -1.25
C LYS A 108 -22.59 -18.58 -1.97
N ARG A 109 -23.74 -17.96 -1.83
CA ARG A 109 -24.03 -16.66 -2.48
C ARG A 109 -23.51 -15.46 -1.69
N GLN A 110 -23.59 -15.49 -0.37
CA GLN A 110 -23.09 -14.39 0.48
C GLN A 110 -21.59 -14.46 0.74
N LEU A 111 -21.00 -15.66 0.82
CA LEU A 111 -19.55 -15.86 0.95
C LEU A 111 -18.81 -15.33 -0.28
N VAL A 112 -19.25 -15.58 -1.49
CA VAL A 112 -18.60 -15.11 -2.71
C VAL A 112 -18.58 -13.57 -2.76
N SER A 113 -19.64 -12.88 -2.34
CA SER A 113 -19.69 -11.42 -2.37
C SER A 113 -18.99 -10.77 -1.15
N ARG A 114 -19.07 -11.37 0.04
CA ARG A 114 -18.41 -10.87 1.26
C ARG A 114 -16.95 -11.27 1.32
N GLN A 115 -16.59 -12.49 0.96
CA GLN A 115 -15.20 -12.95 0.87
C GLN A 115 -14.44 -12.19 -0.23
N ALA A 116 -15.09 -11.85 -1.35
CA ALA A 116 -14.53 -10.95 -2.35
C ALA A 116 -14.34 -9.52 -1.81
N SER A 117 -15.18 -9.04 -0.89
CA SER A 117 -15.02 -7.74 -0.25
C SER A 117 -13.94 -7.71 0.81
N CYS A 118 -13.73 -8.80 1.54
CA CYS A 118 -12.70 -8.92 2.59
C CYS A 118 -11.33 -9.30 2.03
N SER A 119 -11.26 -10.06 0.94
CA SER A 119 -9.98 -10.52 0.38
C SER A 119 -9.00 -9.40 0.02
N HIS A 120 -9.51 -8.19 -0.24
CA HIS A 120 -8.69 -7.02 -0.56
C HIS A 120 -8.04 -6.38 0.68
N PHE A 121 -8.54 -6.67 1.87
CA PHE A 121 -8.04 -6.16 3.15
C PHE A 121 -7.31 -7.23 3.96
N GLU A 122 -7.17 -8.43 3.42
CA GLU A 122 -6.33 -9.47 3.99
C GLU A 122 -4.85 -9.18 3.77
N TRP A 123 -4.02 -9.77 4.63
CA TRP A 123 -2.57 -9.71 4.46
C TRP A 123 -2.16 -10.51 3.23
N GLN A 124 -1.35 -9.90 2.40
CA GLN A 124 -0.80 -10.48 1.18
C GLN A 124 0.73 -10.44 1.23
N THR A 125 1.34 -11.24 0.39
CA THR A 125 2.81 -11.30 0.26
C THR A 125 3.20 -10.89 -1.15
N ASN A 126 4.14 -9.96 -1.27
CA ASN A 126 4.65 -9.50 -2.56
C ASN A 126 5.73 -10.43 -3.12
N GLY A 127 6.20 -10.15 -4.34
CA GLY A 127 7.15 -10.99 -5.06
C GLY A 127 8.54 -11.16 -4.42
N VAL A 128 8.88 -10.38 -3.40
CA VAL A 128 10.11 -10.54 -2.61
C VAL A 128 9.87 -11.09 -1.22
N GLY A 129 8.63 -11.45 -0.89
CA GLY A 129 8.28 -12.07 0.39
C GLY A 129 7.90 -11.09 1.49
N LEU A 130 7.72 -9.81 1.19
CA LEU A 130 7.21 -8.83 2.15
C LEU A 130 5.70 -8.95 2.29
N GLU A 131 5.23 -9.11 3.52
CA GLU A 131 3.80 -9.00 3.83
C GLU A 131 3.37 -7.54 3.76
N TYR A 132 2.21 -7.29 3.15
CA TYR A 132 1.60 -5.98 3.06
C TYR A 132 0.08 -6.05 3.21
N ASN A 133 -0.52 -4.93 3.57
CA ASN A 133 -1.95 -4.80 3.73
C ASN A 133 -2.41 -3.41 3.26
N HIS A 134 -3.59 -3.34 2.67
CA HIS A 134 -4.13 -2.11 2.11
C HIS A 134 -4.54 -1.06 3.16
N LEU A 135 -4.79 -1.49 4.41
CA LEU A 135 -5.06 -0.62 5.55
C LEU A 135 -3.78 -0.30 6.33
N PHE A 136 -2.94 -1.30 6.59
CA PHE A 136 -1.85 -1.20 7.54
C PHE A 136 -0.47 -1.01 6.90
N GLY A 137 -0.38 -1.00 5.56
CA GLY A 137 0.90 -0.99 4.87
C GLY A 137 1.73 -2.24 5.18
N PHE A 138 2.97 -2.07 5.58
CA PHE A 138 3.86 -3.17 5.98
C PHE A 138 3.75 -3.57 7.45
N GLY A 139 2.81 -2.95 8.20
CA GLY A 139 2.50 -3.25 9.59
C GLY A 139 2.54 -2.04 10.50
N VAL A 140 2.48 -2.28 11.82
CA VAL A 140 2.68 -1.25 12.83
C VAL A 140 4.17 -0.96 13.01
N LEU A 141 4.53 0.31 13.19
CA LEU A 141 5.91 0.71 13.46
C LEU A 141 6.43 0.06 14.74
N ASP A 142 7.61 -0.53 14.66
CA ASP A 142 8.38 -1.01 15.80
C ASP A 142 9.56 -0.08 16.06
N ALA A 143 9.43 0.76 17.08
CA ALA A 143 10.44 1.77 17.40
C ALA A 143 11.78 1.15 17.81
N ALA A 144 11.76 0.05 18.58
CA ALA A 144 12.96 -0.62 19.03
C ALA A 144 13.73 -1.22 17.86
N GLU A 145 13.03 -1.99 17.02
CA GLU A 145 13.63 -2.62 15.85
C GLU A 145 14.14 -1.57 14.85
N MET A 146 13.41 -0.47 14.65
CA MET A 146 13.80 0.59 13.75
C MET A 146 15.07 1.32 14.22
N VAL A 147 15.17 1.63 15.51
CA VAL A 147 16.35 2.24 16.12
C VAL A 147 17.57 1.31 16.08
N LEU A 148 17.38 0.03 16.38
CA LEU A 148 18.44 -0.97 16.29
C LEU A 148 18.99 -1.11 14.88
N MET A 149 18.09 -1.23 13.90
CA MET A 149 18.49 -1.33 12.50
C MET A 149 19.15 -0.06 11.98
N ALA A 150 18.72 1.13 12.44
CA ALA A 150 19.31 2.41 12.06
C ALA A 150 20.82 2.48 12.35
N LYS A 151 21.27 1.88 13.44
CA LYS A 151 22.69 1.90 13.84
C LYS A 151 23.62 1.19 12.84
N VAL A 152 23.11 0.21 12.12
CA VAL A 152 23.86 -0.59 11.14
C VAL A 152 23.46 -0.30 9.70
N TYR A 153 22.43 0.53 9.50
CA TYR A 153 21.88 0.82 8.18
C TYR A 153 22.85 1.61 7.32
N LYS A 154 22.97 1.20 6.07
CA LYS A 154 23.74 1.89 5.04
C LYS A 154 22.77 2.60 4.11
N THR A 155 23.05 3.87 3.81
CA THR A 155 22.21 4.69 2.92
C THR A 155 21.90 3.97 1.62
N ALA A 156 20.62 3.96 1.26
CA ALA A 156 20.12 3.34 0.05
C ALA A 156 20.77 3.95 -1.20
N PRO A 157 21.03 3.15 -2.25
CA PRO A 157 21.59 3.64 -3.49
C PRO A 157 20.79 4.78 -4.13
N PRO A 158 21.33 5.52 -5.08
CA PRO A 158 20.63 6.59 -5.77
C PRO A 158 19.27 6.13 -6.32
N ARG A 159 18.27 7.01 -6.21
CA ARG A 159 16.92 6.78 -6.73
C ARG A 159 16.85 7.20 -8.18
N PHE A 160 16.21 6.37 -8.99
CA PHE A 160 15.90 6.63 -10.38
C PHE A 160 14.40 6.64 -10.64
N HIS A 161 14.01 7.30 -11.74
CA HIS A 161 12.65 7.37 -12.23
C HIS A 161 12.62 6.86 -13.67
N CYS A 162 11.82 5.85 -13.93
CA CYS A 162 11.68 5.26 -15.25
C CYS A 162 10.22 5.40 -15.71
N GLU A 163 9.99 6.14 -16.80
CA GLU A 163 8.73 6.06 -17.51
C GLU A 163 8.74 4.74 -18.31
N ALA A 164 8.07 3.75 -17.75
CA ALA A 164 8.18 2.36 -18.20
C ALA A 164 7.29 2.02 -19.41
N GLY A 165 6.52 2.97 -19.87
CA GLY A 165 5.68 2.89 -21.06
C GLY A 165 4.33 3.54 -20.89
N THR A 166 3.70 3.85 -22.02
CA THR A 166 2.38 4.50 -22.10
C THR A 166 1.49 3.77 -23.09
N ILE A 167 0.23 3.58 -22.69
CA ILE A 167 -0.86 3.16 -23.57
C ILE A 167 -1.79 4.34 -23.71
N GLU A 168 -1.88 4.93 -24.90
CA GLU A 168 -2.72 6.06 -25.23
C GLU A 168 -3.66 5.68 -26.37
N MET A 169 -4.67 4.90 -26.03
CA MET A 169 -5.70 4.43 -26.94
C MET A 169 -7.03 4.37 -26.19
N PRO A 170 -8.00 5.22 -26.54
CA PRO A 170 -9.30 5.20 -25.88
C PRO A 170 -9.96 3.84 -25.98
N ARG A 171 -10.40 3.30 -24.84
CA ARG A 171 -11.12 2.02 -24.74
C ARG A 171 -12.31 2.16 -23.81
N GLU A 172 -13.45 1.66 -24.23
CA GLU A 172 -14.64 1.63 -23.40
C GLU A 172 -14.50 0.63 -22.26
N ILE A 173 -14.82 1.07 -21.05
CA ILE A 173 -14.84 0.22 -19.86
C ILE A 173 -16.16 -0.57 -19.90
N PRO A 174 -16.14 -1.91 -19.83
CA PRO A 174 -17.37 -2.69 -19.88
C PRO A 174 -18.29 -2.36 -18.70
N ALA A 175 -19.59 -2.27 -18.96
CA ALA A 175 -20.58 -1.97 -17.92
C ALA A 175 -20.67 -3.07 -16.85
N SER A 176 -20.28 -4.30 -17.21
CA SER A 176 -20.14 -5.44 -16.31
C SER A 176 -18.84 -6.20 -16.64
N GLY A 177 -18.22 -6.81 -15.63
CA GLY A 177 -16.92 -7.44 -15.78
C GLY A 177 -15.76 -6.46 -15.61
N GLU A 178 -14.64 -6.75 -16.23
CA GLU A 178 -13.41 -5.97 -16.10
C GLU A 178 -12.71 -5.75 -17.43
N MET A 179 -12.03 -4.61 -17.55
CA MET A 179 -11.06 -4.33 -18.61
C MET A 179 -9.66 -4.59 -18.08
N VAL A 180 -8.87 -5.34 -18.82
CA VAL A 180 -7.45 -5.57 -18.48
C VAL A 180 -6.58 -4.97 -19.58
N LEU A 181 -5.71 -4.03 -19.19
CA LEU A 181 -4.64 -3.55 -20.05
C LEU A 181 -3.33 -4.19 -19.64
N THR A 182 -2.56 -4.62 -20.60
CA THR A 182 -1.23 -5.21 -20.37
C THR A 182 -0.17 -4.31 -20.97
N LEU A 183 0.80 -3.91 -20.14
CA LEU A 183 1.97 -3.16 -20.55
C LEU A 183 3.23 -3.98 -20.23
N ARG A 184 4.07 -4.20 -21.21
CA ARG A 184 5.36 -4.87 -21.03
C ARG A 184 6.47 -3.82 -20.97
N THR A 185 7.34 -3.94 -19.99
CA THR A 185 8.48 -3.03 -19.81
C THR A 185 9.78 -3.80 -19.55
N ASP A 186 10.88 -3.22 -19.98
CA ASP A 186 12.23 -3.59 -19.59
C ASP A 186 12.78 -2.77 -18.41
N ALA A 187 11.94 -1.90 -17.83
CA ALA A 187 12.31 -1.02 -16.72
C ALA A 187 13.49 -0.08 -17.04
N CYS A 188 13.50 0.48 -18.25
CA CYS A 188 14.55 1.36 -18.76
C CYS A 188 15.96 0.73 -18.75
N THR A 189 16.05 -0.58 -18.99
CA THR A 189 17.32 -1.31 -18.97
C THR A 189 18.36 -0.68 -19.86
N GLY A 190 19.59 -0.52 -19.34
CA GLY A 190 20.72 0.06 -20.06
C GLY A 190 20.72 1.59 -20.13
N SER A 191 19.67 2.25 -19.66
CA SER A 191 19.61 3.71 -19.58
C SER A 191 20.13 4.25 -18.23
N THR A 192 20.26 5.57 -18.16
CA THR A 192 20.59 6.26 -16.90
C THR A 192 19.46 6.23 -15.87
N THR A 193 18.25 5.87 -16.28
CA THR A 193 17.05 5.81 -15.45
C THR A 193 16.59 4.38 -15.13
N GLU A 194 17.48 3.39 -15.35
CA GLU A 194 17.19 1.99 -15.08
C GLU A 194 16.80 1.72 -13.63
N VAL A 195 15.68 1.00 -13.44
CA VAL A 195 15.17 0.59 -12.12
C VAL A 195 15.15 -0.94 -12.05
N ASN A 196 15.83 -1.51 -11.06
CA ASN A 196 15.88 -2.96 -10.82
C ASN A 196 15.17 -3.38 -9.52
N PHE A 197 15.07 -2.47 -8.54
CA PHE A 197 14.47 -2.69 -7.24
C PHE A 197 13.49 -1.57 -6.96
N LEU A 198 12.20 -1.91 -6.92
CA LEU A 198 11.12 -0.95 -6.75
C LEU A 198 11.07 -0.36 -5.35
N GLU A 199 10.70 0.91 -5.28
CA GLU A 199 10.22 1.62 -4.10
C GLU A 199 8.73 1.98 -4.31
N HIS A 200 8.45 2.98 -5.11
CA HIS A 200 7.10 3.42 -5.45
C HIS A 200 6.78 3.12 -6.90
N VAL A 201 5.51 2.81 -7.16
CA VAL A 201 5.01 2.67 -8.53
C VAL A 201 3.80 3.57 -8.70
N GLN A 202 3.76 4.31 -9.80
CA GLN A 202 2.59 5.12 -10.15
C GLN A 202 1.97 4.61 -11.44
N ALA A 203 0.65 4.44 -11.40
CA ALA A 203 -0.20 4.32 -12.58
C ALA A 203 -0.82 5.70 -12.84
N ILE A 204 -0.33 6.40 -13.85
CA ILE A 204 -0.85 7.71 -14.23
C ILE A 204 -1.98 7.47 -15.22
N VAL A 205 -3.21 7.76 -14.80
CA VAL A 205 -4.42 7.36 -15.51
C VAL A 205 -5.24 8.56 -15.92
N SER A 206 -5.74 8.53 -17.16
CA SER A 206 -6.81 9.42 -17.62
C SER A 206 -8.01 8.57 -18.04
N LEU A 207 -9.13 8.75 -17.36
CA LEU A 207 -10.40 8.09 -17.68
C LEU A 207 -11.59 8.96 -17.32
N ASN A 208 -12.71 8.75 -17.99
CA ASN A 208 -14.01 9.26 -17.58
C ASN A 208 -14.92 8.12 -17.12
N SER A 209 -15.94 8.46 -16.37
CA SER A 209 -16.90 7.50 -15.83
C SER A 209 -18.23 8.17 -15.57
N SER A 210 -19.34 7.48 -15.87
CA SER A 210 -20.70 7.96 -15.54
C SER A 210 -20.97 8.04 -14.02
N ARG A 211 -20.11 7.40 -13.18
CA ARG A 211 -20.07 7.52 -11.73
C ARG A 211 -18.67 7.17 -11.26
N ARG A 212 -17.85 8.19 -11.04
CA ARG A 212 -16.42 8.04 -10.72
C ARG A 212 -16.16 7.22 -9.46
N GLY A 213 -17.00 7.38 -8.45
CA GLY A 213 -16.87 6.69 -7.17
C GLY A 213 -17.06 5.17 -7.22
N ASP A 214 -17.73 4.65 -8.25
CA ASP A 214 -17.89 3.22 -8.45
C ASP A 214 -16.79 2.61 -9.34
N THR A 215 -15.84 3.42 -9.83
CA THR A 215 -14.68 2.94 -10.57
C THR A 215 -13.61 2.44 -9.60
N THR A 216 -13.11 1.23 -9.84
CA THR A 216 -12.00 0.62 -9.09
C THR A 216 -10.85 0.27 -10.02
N LEU A 217 -9.62 0.48 -9.55
CA LEU A 217 -8.40 0.19 -10.30
C LEU A 217 -7.50 -0.75 -9.51
N TYR A 218 -6.99 -1.78 -10.19
CA TYR A 218 -5.96 -2.66 -9.67
C TYR A 218 -4.73 -2.61 -10.58
N LEU A 219 -3.57 -2.55 -9.98
CA LEU A 219 -2.29 -2.69 -10.66
C LEU A 219 -1.65 -4.00 -10.22
N ILE A 220 -1.27 -4.85 -11.17
CA ILE A 220 -0.68 -6.16 -10.87
C ILE A 220 0.73 -6.18 -11.47
N SER A 221 1.73 -6.43 -10.62
CA SER A 221 3.13 -6.46 -11.01
C SER A 221 3.50 -7.70 -11.84
N PRO A 222 4.67 -7.73 -12.47
CA PRO A 222 5.19 -8.92 -13.13
C PRO A 222 5.38 -10.12 -12.21
N ALA A 223 5.61 -9.89 -10.91
CA ALA A 223 5.70 -10.94 -9.89
C ALA A 223 4.32 -11.48 -9.48
N GLY A 224 3.23 -10.87 -9.96
CA GLY A 224 1.87 -11.27 -9.62
C GLY A 224 1.28 -10.54 -8.41
N THR A 225 1.99 -9.59 -7.83
CA THR A 225 1.52 -8.81 -6.67
C THR A 225 0.37 -7.88 -7.08
N PRO A 226 -0.85 -8.09 -6.55
CA PRO A 226 -1.98 -7.21 -6.82
C PRO A 226 -1.98 -6.02 -5.87
N SER A 227 -2.32 -4.85 -6.38
CA SER A 227 -2.51 -3.64 -5.58
C SER A 227 -3.78 -2.91 -6.02
N MET A 228 -4.73 -2.72 -5.13
CA MET A 228 -5.90 -1.88 -5.38
C MET A 228 -5.48 -0.41 -5.24
N ILE A 229 -5.17 0.22 -6.36
CA ILE A 229 -4.69 1.62 -6.38
C ILE A 229 -5.82 2.65 -6.34
N LEU A 230 -7.04 2.23 -6.57
CA LEU A 230 -8.26 3.03 -6.41
C LEU A 230 -9.38 2.14 -5.91
N SER A 231 -9.85 2.39 -4.70
CA SER A 231 -11.00 1.73 -4.09
C SER A 231 -12.31 2.43 -4.45
N ARG A 232 -13.43 1.75 -4.24
CA ARG A 232 -14.75 2.33 -4.36
C ARG A 232 -14.94 3.48 -3.36
N ARG A 233 -15.51 4.62 -3.82
CA ARG A 233 -15.77 5.82 -3.01
C ARG A 233 -17.27 6.17 -3.08
N PRO A 234 -18.08 5.71 -2.12
CA PRO A 234 -19.55 5.81 -2.17
C PRO A 234 -20.12 7.22 -2.31
N LYS A 235 -19.38 8.23 -1.83
CA LYS A 235 -19.80 9.64 -1.85
C LYS A 235 -19.32 10.41 -3.09
N ASP A 236 -18.47 9.80 -3.93
CA ASP A 236 -17.98 10.40 -5.17
C ASP A 236 -18.96 10.08 -6.32
N ASP A 237 -19.93 10.94 -6.53
CA ASP A 237 -20.97 10.80 -7.55
C ASP A 237 -20.67 11.56 -8.86
N ASP A 238 -19.43 12.09 -8.97
CA ASP A 238 -19.00 12.79 -10.16
C ASP A 238 -19.17 11.95 -11.43
N ALA A 239 -19.73 12.60 -12.47
CA ALA A 239 -20.00 12.01 -13.76
C ALA A 239 -19.40 12.83 -14.94
N LYS A 240 -18.62 13.89 -14.64
CA LYS A 240 -18.13 14.86 -15.61
C LYS A 240 -16.63 14.85 -15.77
N ASP A 241 -15.91 15.03 -14.65
CA ASP A 241 -14.48 15.35 -14.68
C ASP A 241 -13.61 14.10 -14.85
N GLY A 242 -14.03 12.97 -14.27
CA GLY A 242 -13.24 11.73 -14.28
C GLY A 242 -11.88 11.90 -13.59
N PHE A 243 -10.85 11.31 -14.19
CA PHE A 243 -9.45 11.48 -13.81
C PHE A 243 -8.65 11.93 -15.03
N THR A 244 -7.80 12.94 -14.86
CA THR A 244 -6.92 13.46 -15.92
C THR A 244 -5.48 13.41 -15.45
N ASN A 245 -4.65 12.55 -16.06
CA ASN A 245 -3.26 12.30 -15.68
C ASN A 245 -3.08 12.11 -14.16
N TRP A 246 -4.01 11.39 -13.53
CA TRP A 246 -4.00 11.19 -12.08
C TRP A 246 -3.00 10.12 -11.69
N PRO A 247 -2.01 10.43 -10.84
CA PRO A 247 -0.95 9.49 -10.47
C PRO A 247 -1.37 8.62 -9.27
N PHE A 248 -2.03 7.53 -9.52
CA PHE A 248 -2.32 6.53 -8.47
C PHE A 248 -1.03 5.83 -8.06
N MET A 249 -0.71 5.82 -6.78
CA MET A 249 0.55 5.30 -6.27
C MET A 249 0.36 4.04 -5.43
N THR A 250 1.32 3.11 -5.54
CA THR A 250 1.42 1.95 -4.64
C THR A 250 2.84 1.75 -4.14
N THR A 251 2.96 1.21 -2.92
CA THR A 251 4.20 0.73 -2.29
C THR A 251 4.21 -0.79 -2.15
N HIS A 252 3.12 -1.48 -2.48
CA HIS A 252 2.95 -2.92 -2.25
C HIS A 252 4.00 -3.78 -2.97
N THR A 253 4.53 -3.30 -4.09
CA THR A 253 5.56 -3.95 -4.90
C THR A 253 6.99 -3.62 -4.46
N TRP A 254 7.19 -3.09 -3.25
CA TRP A 254 8.49 -2.70 -2.73
C TRP A 254 9.52 -3.82 -2.81
N GLY A 255 10.69 -3.51 -3.37
CA GLY A 255 11.79 -4.44 -3.55
C GLY A 255 11.69 -5.37 -4.77
N GLU A 256 10.57 -5.42 -5.47
CA GLU A 256 10.39 -6.27 -6.65
C GLU A 256 11.21 -5.79 -7.85
N ASN A 257 11.52 -6.72 -8.77
CA ASN A 257 12.04 -6.36 -10.07
C ASN A 257 10.88 -5.99 -11.01
N PRO A 258 10.89 -4.78 -11.58
CA PRO A 258 9.76 -4.28 -12.37
C PRO A 258 9.71 -4.83 -13.82
N ARG A 259 10.70 -5.54 -14.29
CA ARG A 259 10.75 -6.04 -15.67
C ARG A 259 9.70 -7.10 -15.93
N GLY A 260 8.96 -6.94 -17.02
CA GLY A 260 7.95 -7.91 -17.40
C GLY A 260 6.61 -7.30 -17.74
N ARG A 261 5.55 -8.05 -17.51
CA ARG A 261 4.17 -7.67 -17.83
C ARG A 261 3.44 -7.12 -16.63
N TRP A 262 3.09 -5.86 -16.69
CA TRP A 262 2.17 -5.19 -15.77
C TRP A 262 0.76 -5.27 -16.31
N ARG A 263 -0.23 -5.39 -15.42
CA ARG A 263 -1.65 -5.39 -15.78
C ARG A 263 -2.37 -4.30 -14.99
N LEU A 264 -3.05 -3.40 -15.70
CA LEU A 264 -4.01 -2.48 -15.11
C LEU A 264 -5.40 -3.06 -15.33
N VAL A 265 -6.12 -3.30 -14.24
CA VAL A 265 -7.50 -3.79 -14.25
C VAL A 265 -8.43 -2.65 -13.87
N VAL A 266 -9.42 -2.38 -14.71
CA VAL A 266 -10.42 -1.33 -14.51
C VAL A 266 -11.80 -1.96 -14.51
N ARG A 267 -12.61 -1.65 -13.50
CA ARG A 267 -13.99 -2.14 -13.45
C ARG A 267 -14.92 -1.19 -12.72
N PHE A 268 -16.20 -1.30 -12.98
CA PHE A 268 -17.25 -0.70 -12.17
C PHE A 268 -17.66 -1.65 -11.05
N GLN A 269 -17.73 -1.13 -9.84
CA GLN A 269 -18.14 -1.87 -8.66
C GLN A 269 -19.35 -1.18 -8.01
N PRO A 270 -20.59 -1.58 -8.36
CA PRO A 270 -21.79 -1.02 -7.76
C PRO A 270 -21.87 -1.32 -6.27
N GLY A 271 -22.59 -0.50 -5.53
CA GLY A 271 -22.83 -0.68 -4.10
C GLY A 271 -24.10 -0.01 -3.64
N LYS A 272 -24.35 -0.01 -2.34
CA LYS A 272 -25.61 0.54 -1.74
C LYS A 272 -25.89 2.00 -2.12
N SER A 273 -24.86 2.81 -2.40
CA SER A 273 -25.00 4.21 -2.81
C SER A 273 -25.20 4.41 -4.31
N THR A 274 -25.09 3.34 -5.10
CA THR A 274 -25.32 3.42 -6.54
C THR A 274 -26.82 3.52 -6.81
N PRO A 275 -27.28 4.49 -7.63
CA PRO A 275 -28.69 4.58 -8.01
C PRO A 275 -29.19 3.30 -8.67
N LYS A 276 -30.41 2.88 -8.33
CA LYS A 276 -31.03 1.69 -8.95
C LYS A 276 -31.14 1.89 -10.47
N GLY A 277 -30.72 0.89 -11.23
CA GLY A 277 -30.77 0.94 -12.71
C GLY A 277 -29.70 1.82 -13.35
N HIS A 278 -28.67 2.27 -12.58
CA HIS A 278 -27.56 3.04 -13.14
C HIS A 278 -26.87 2.28 -14.28
N LYS A 279 -26.78 2.93 -15.44
CA LYS A 279 -26.08 2.38 -16.62
C LYS A 279 -24.66 2.90 -16.64
N TYR A 280 -23.71 2.03 -16.36
CA TYR A 280 -22.29 2.38 -16.40
C TYR A 280 -21.81 2.65 -17.82
N ARG A 281 -21.09 3.76 -17.95
CA ARG A 281 -20.34 4.15 -19.15
C ARG A 281 -19.03 4.78 -18.70
N GLY A 282 -17.98 4.51 -19.40
CA GLY A 282 -16.69 5.13 -19.15
C GLY A 282 -15.67 4.76 -20.22
N THR A 283 -14.68 5.58 -20.35
CA THR A 283 -13.60 5.40 -21.32
C THR A 283 -12.27 5.61 -20.64
N LEU A 284 -11.42 4.62 -20.69
CA LEU A 284 -10.00 4.78 -20.34
C LEU A 284 -9.30 5.39 -21.56
N LYS A 285 -8.69 6.56 -21.35
CA LYS A 285 -8.03 7.35 -22.42
C LYS A 285 -6.54 7.11 -22.47
N LYS A 286 -5.89 7.04 -21.28
CA LYS A 286 -4.44 6.93 -21.17
C LYS A 286 -4.04 6.20 -19.89
N PHE A 287 -3.00 5.40 -19.99
CA PHE A 287 -2.31 4.78 -18.86
C PHE A 287 -0.80 4.88 -19.09
N THR A 288 -0.08 5.52 -18.19
CA THR A 288 1.39 5.56 -18.13
C THR A 288 1.86 4.89 -16.86
N LEU A 289 2.85 4.01 -16.99
CA LEU A 289 3.49 3.36 -15.85
C LEU A 289 4.79 4.11 -15.51
N MET A 290 4.88 4.63 -14.28
CA MET A 290 6.07 5.28 -13.75
C MET A 290 6.65 4.44 -12.61
N LEU A 291 7.91 4.06 -12.73
CA LEU A 291 8.64 3.27 -11.75
C LEU A 291 9.65 4.14 -11.02
N HIS A 292 9.72 3.97 -9.70
CA HIS A 292 10.68 4.64 -8.83
C HIS A 292 11.42 3.58 -8.02
N GLY A 293 12.74 3.71 -7.91
CA GLY A 293 13.53 2.75 -7.17
C GLY A 293 15.01 2.87 -7.43
N THR A 294 15.74 1.80 -7.19
CA THR A 294 17.20 1.77 -7.31
C THR A 294 17.66 0.85 -8.43
N LYS A 295 18.84 1.12 -8.97
CA LYS A 295 19.52 0.23 -9.92
C LYS A 295 20.24 -0.88 -9.17
N GLU A 296 20.92 -0.53 -8.08
CA GLU A 296 21.66 -1.45 -7.22
C GLU A 296 20.78 -1.97 -6.07
N PRO A 297 21.09 -3.18 -5.52
CA PRO A 297 20.36 -3.72 -4.38
C PRO A 297 20.43 -2.79 -3.16
N PRO A 298 19.27 -2.38 -2.57
CA PRO A 298 19.25 -1.34 -1.54
C PRO A 298 19.80 -1.79 -0.17
N TYR A 299 19.92 -3.10 0.09
CA TYR A 299 20.26 -3.63 1.41
C TYR A 299 21.61 -4.33 1.46
N ARG A 300 22.44 -4.17 0.42
CA ARG A 300 23.73 -4.86 0.31
C ARG A 300 24.69 -4.49 1.44
N GLY A 301 25.14 -5.50 2.17
CA GLY A 301 26.15 -5.36 3.24
C GLY A 301 25.61 -4.72 4.51
N ILE A 302 24.31 -4.78 4.76
CA ILE A 302 23.73 -4.51 6.06
C ILE A 302 23.83 -5.81 6.88
N GLU A 303 24.56 -5.75 7.99
CA GLU A 303 24.69 -6.88 8.91
C GLU A 303 23.87 -6.55 10.18
N PRO A 304 22.80 -7.33 10.46
CA PRO A 304 22.02 -7.14 11.67
C PRO A 304 22.91 -7.26 12.92
N LEU A 305 22.59 -6.51 13.97
CA LEU A 305 23.26 -6.64 15.25
C LEU A 305 23.11 -8.08 15.78
N GLN A 306 24.16 -8.59 16.44
CA GLN A 306 24.13 -9.94 17.03
C GLN A 306 22.92 -10.10 17.96
N GLY A 307 22.18 -11.18 17.76
CA GLY A 307 20.94 -11.45 18.49
C GLY A 307 19.67 -10.78 17.94
N HIS A 308 19.79 -9.92 16.92
CA HIS A 308 18.67 -9.22 16.27
C HIS A 308 18.64 -9.54 14.78
N ALA A 309 18.20 -10.75 14.42
CA ALA A 309 17.99 -11.10 13.03
C ALA A 309 16.67 -10.50 12.53
N ASN A 310 16.74 -9.46 11.70
CA ASN A 310 15.54 -8.95 11.04
C ASN A 310 15.08 -9.92 9.95
N SER A 311 13.95 -10.56 10.19
CA SER A 311 13.40 -11.58 9.29
C SER A 311 13.05 -11.02 7.90
N LYS A 312 12.54 -9.80 7.82
CA LYS A 312 12.19 -9.15 6.54
C LYS A 312 13.44 -8.83 5.72
N LEU A 313 14.50 -8.32 6.35
CA LEU A 313 15.77 -8.06 5.66
C LEU A 313 16.31 -9.34 5.02
N SER A 314 16.38 -10.44 5.78
CA SER A 314 16.89 -11.73 5.28
C SER A 314 16.05 -12.31 4.15
N VAL A 315 14.72 -12.16 4.21
CA VAL A 315 13.77 -12.59 3.19
C VAL A 315 13.99 -11.82 1.88
N VAL A 316 14.06 -10.49 1.96
CA VAL A 316 14.25 -9.62 0.77
C VAL A 316 15.63 -9.85 0.16
N GLU A 317 16.70 -9.91 0.94
CA GLU A 317 18.04 -10.18 0.42
C GLU A 317 18.13 -11.54 -0.28
N SER A 318 17.51 -12.56 0.28
CA SER A 318 17.42 -13.89 -0.34
C SER A 318 16.68 -13.84 -1.67
N ALA A 319 15.60 -13.05 -1.76
CA ALA A 319 14.89 -12.83 -3.01
C ALA A 319 15.76 -12.07 -4.03
N HIS A 320 16.45 -11.02 -3.62
CA HIS A 320 17.36 -10.26 -4.51
C HIS A 320 18.51 -11.10 -5.03
N LYS A 321 19.11 -11.98 -4.22
CA LYS A 321 20.12 -12.95 -4.66
C LYS A 321 19.56 -13.90 -5.72
N ARG A 322 18.35 -14.43 -5.53
CA ARG A 322 17.69 -15.29 -6.55
C ARG A 322 17.41 -14.53 -7.86
N MET A 323 17.04 -13.25 -7.79
CA MET A 323 16.85 -12.43 -9.00
C MET A 323 18.14 -12.20 -9.76
N ALA A 324 19.26 -11.97 -9.08
CA ALA A 324 20.57 -11.78 -9.69
C ALA A 324 21.05 -13.04 -10.43
N ASN A 325 20.80 -14.22 -9.88
CA ASN A 325 21.21 -15.51 -10.47
C ASN A 325 20.35 -15.95 -11.69
N ARG A 326 19.24 -15.27 -11.96
CA ARG A 326 18.36 -15.53 -13.11
C ARG A 326 18.62 -14.61 -14.31
N ARG A 327 19.58 -13.69 -14.19
CA ARG A 327 20.07 -12.81 -15.26
C ARG A 327 21.26 -13.42 -15.98
#